data_55f86a628d10c1d1bb9429a5cdc8a9fb
#
_entry.id   55f86a628d10c1d1bb9429a5cdc8a9fb
#
_cell.length_a   1.000
_cell.length_b   1.000
_cell.length_c   1.000
_cell.angle_alpha   90.00
_cell.angle_beta   90.00
_cell.angle_gamma   90.00
#
_symmetry.space_group_name_H-M   'P 1'
#
loop_
_entity.id
_entity.type
_entity.pdbx_description
1 polymer ?
#
loop_
_entity_poly.entity_id
_entity_poly.type
_entity_poly.pdbx_seq_one_letter_code
_entity_poly.pdbx_strand_id
1 'polypeptide(L)'
;WATLNNMDGIFITAADKEIFKKSRVAKTLCTTPRVGLNIINESKIFLDGLIGSNLDPGEVFSLDELKLIPKYVIKTEGENGGIVFPGGRYEAIENINNKVDSYGCGDSFAAGILYGLSSNWNIEESINLAKILGRNCSEHFGPYKNGKNII
;
A
#
# COMPACT_ATOMS: atom_id res chain seq x y z
N TRP A 1 -0.48 -19.19 -13.17
CA TRP A 1 0.58 -18.70 -12.29
C TRP A 1 1.88 -18.35 -13.02
N ALA A 2 2.14 -18.95 -14.19
CA ALA A 2 3.35 -18.64 -14.97
C ALA A 2 3.50 -17.15 -15.36
N THR A 3 2.39 -16.42 -15.43
CA THR A 3 2.38 -14.98 -15.72
C THR A 3 2.94 -14.11 -14.59
N LEU A 4 2.96 -14.60 -13.34
CA LEU A 4 3.48 -13.84 -12.20
C LEU A 4 5.00 -13.61 -12.29
N ASN A 5 5.73 -14.48 -12.96
CA ASN A 5 7.19 -14.37 -13.12
C ASN A 5 7.62 -13.10 -13.88
N ASN A 6 6.70 -12.47 -14.60
CA ASN A 6 6.96 -11.28 -15.42
C ASN A 6 6.43 -9.99 -14.75
N MET A 7 5.94 -10.08 -13.52
CA MET A 7 5.43 -8.91 -12.81
C MET A 7 6.55 -8.23 -12.01
N ASP A 8 6.74 -6.93 -12.23
CA ASP A 8 7.65 -6.13 -11.40
C ASP A 8 7.11 -5.98 -9.98
N GLY A 9 5.80 -5.81 -9.82
CA GLY A 9 5.17 -5.65 -8.53
C GLY A 9 3.83 -6.37 -8.42
N ILE A 10 3.56 -6.92 -7.23
CA ILE A 10 2.27 -7.54 -6.86
C ILE A 10 1.80 -6.93 -5.55
N PHE A 11 0.54 -6.47 -5.52
CA PHE A 11 -0.15 -6.07 -4.30
C PHE A 11 -1.26 -7.08 -3.98
N ILE A 12 -1.19 -7.68 -2.80
CA ILE A 12 -2.15 -8.70 -2.35
C ILE A 12 -3.16 -8.04 -1.40
N THR A 13 -4.44 -8.13 -1.74
CA THR A 13 -5.55 -7.62 -0.91
C THR A 13 -6.33 -8.72 -0.21
N ALA A 14 -6.28 -9.95 -0.75
CA ALA A 14 -6.88 -11.14 -0.15
C ALA A 14 -6.11 -12.38 -0.63
N ALA A 15 -5.68 -13.23 0.28
CA ALA A 15 -4.90 -14.42 -0.04
C ALA A 15 -4.87 -15.41 1.11
N ASP A 16 -4.48 -16.65 0.78
CA ASP A 16 -3.93 -17.60 1.73
C ASP A 16 -2.37 -17.60 1.69
N LYS A 17 -1.75 -18.35 2.57
CA LYS A 17 -0.29 -18.44 2.66
C LYS A 17 0.39 -18.96 1.39
N GLU A 18 -0.28 -19.81 0.60
CA GLU A 18 0.28 -20.37 -0.63
C GLU A 18 0.32 -19.32 -1.75
N ILE A 19 -0.64 -18.41 -1.78
CA ILE A 19 -0.64 -17.28 -2.72
C ILE A 19 0.55 -16.36 -2.44
N PHE A 20 0.88 -16.07 -1.18
CA PHE A 20 2.08 -15.31 -0.83
C PHE A 20 3.36 -15.96 -1.36
N LYS A 21 3.50 -17.27 -1.17
CA LYS A 21 4.66 -18.02 -1.67
C LYS A 21 4.79 -17.93 -3.19
N LYS A 22 3.69 -18.11 -3.89
CA LYS A 22 3.65 -18.03 -5.36
C LYS A 22 3.91 -16.61 -5.86
N SER A 23 3.42 -15.60 -5.14
CA SER A 23 3.57 -14.18 -5.52
C SER A 23 4.98 -13.64 -5.27
N ARG A 24 5.80 -14.31 -4.42
CA ARG A 24 7.17 -13.86 -4.14
C ARG A 24 8.12 -13.94 -5.35
N VAL A 25 7.70 -14.52 -6.44
CA VAL A 25 8.44 -14.46 -7.72
C VAL A 25 8.52 -13.08 -8.31
N ALA A 26 7.58 -12.18 -7.97
CA ALA A 26 7.63 -10.79 -8.36
C ALA A 26 8.80 -10.07 -7.66
N LYS A 27 9.35 -9.06 -8.34
CA LYS A 27 10.45 -8.24 -7.83
C LYS A 27 10.06 -7.51 -6.53
N THR A 28 8.84 -6.97 -6.51
CA THR A 28 8.26 -6.26 -5.36
C THR A 28 6.96 -6.92 -4.95
N LEU A 29 6.84 -7.29 -3.69
CA LEU A 29 5.63 -7.88 -3.12
C LEU A 29 5.14 -7.05 -1.94
N CYS A 30 3.96 -6.47 -2.08
CA CYS A 30 3.30 -5.70 -1.05
C CYS A 30 1.94 -6.30 -0.69
N THR A 31 1.45 -5.98 0.51
CA THR A 31 0.12 -6.40 0.98
C THR A 31 -0.45 -5.39 1.96
N THR A 32 -1.69 -5.62 2.38
CA THR A 32 -2.38 -4.88 3.43
C THR A 32 -2.60 -5.76 4.67
N PRO A 33 -2.62 -5.20 5.90
CA PRO A 33 -2.98 -5.94 7.11
C PRO A 33 -4.38 -6.59 7.04
N ARG A 34 -5.26 -6.10 6.17
CA ARG A 34 -6.61 -6.62 5.95
C ARG A 34 -6.64 -8.10 5.53
N VAL A 35 -5.56 -8.60 4.93
CA VAL A 35 -5.39 -10.04 4.64
C VAL A 35 -5.38 -10.88 5.93
N GLY A 36 -4.99 -10.29 7.04
CA GLY A 36 -4.83 -10.93 8.33
C GLY A 36 -3.36 -11.22 8.69
N LEU A 37 -2.92 -10.72 9.83
CA LEU A 37 -1.53 -10.89 10.28
C LEU A 37 -1.14 -12.36 10.50
N ASN A 38 -2.10 -13.21 10.88
CA ASN A 38 -1.88 -14.65 11.00
C ASN A 38 -1.47 -15.27 9.67
N ILE A 39 -2.15 -14.93 8.57
CA ILE A 39 -1.84 -15.43 7.22
C ILE A 39 -0.47 -14.92 6.77
N ILE A 40 -0.21 -13.62 6.96
CA ILE A 40 1.08 -12.99 6.65
C ILE A 40 2.21 -13.72 7.40
N ASN A 41 2.06 -13.92 8.70
CA ASN A 41 3.04 -14.61 9.55
C ASN A 41 3.24 -16.09 9.18
N GLU A 42 2.15 -16.79 8.83
CA GLU A 42 2.20 -18.21 8.42
C GLU A 42 2.83 -18.39 7.03
N SER A 43 2.75 -17.39 6.17
CA SER A 43 3.37 -17.45 4.85
C SER A 43 4.88 -17.59 4.93
N LYS A 44 5.50 -16.99 5.96
CA LYS A 44 6.96 -16.87 6.16
C LYS A 44 7.66 -16.20 4.98
N ILE A 45 6.95 -15.34 4.27
CA ILE A 45 7.46 -14.61 3.11
C ILE A 45 7.87 -13.20 3.52
N PHE A 46 9.07 -12.78 3.13
CA PHE A 46 9.52 -11.42 3.30
C PHE A 46 8.79 -10.50 2.32
N LEU A 47 8.18 -9.44 2.84
CA LEU A 47 7.44 -8.44 2.08
C LEU A 47 8.29 -7.19 1.86
N ASP A 48 8.14 -6.56 0.70
CA ASP A 48 8.75 -5.26 0.41
C ASP A 48 7.93 -4.13 1.02
N GLY A 49 6.60 -4.30 1.14
CA GLY A 49 5.73 -3.33 1.79
C GLY A 49 4.52 -3.96 2.48
N LEU A 50 4.19 -3.45 3.67
CA LEU A 50 2.93 -3.68 4.36
C LEU A 50 2.26 -2.32 4.54
N ILE A 51 1.19 -2.08 3.79
CA ILE A 51 0.52 -0.79 3.70
C ILE A 51 -0.88 -0.92 4.29
N GLY A 52 -1.18 -0.13 5.31
CA GLY A 52 -2.48 -0.14 5.98
C GLY A 52 -2.85 1.23 6.54
N SER A 53 -4.03 1.31 7.15
CA SER A 53 -4.56 2.53 7.75
C SER A 53 -4.59 2.41 9.27
N ASN A 54 -4.08 3.44 9.97
CA ASN A 54 -4.28 3.57 11.41
C ASN A 54 -5.72 4.00 11.78
N LEU A 55 -6.51 4.42 10.79
CA LEU A 55 -7.90 4.85 10.98
C LEU A 55 -8.90 3.69 10.79
N ASP A 56 -8.45 2.55 10.26
CA ASP A 56 -9.28 1.35 10.10
C ASP A 56 -8.94 0.33 11.19
N PRO A 57 -9.88 0.06 12.12
CA PRO A 57 -9.64 -0.91 13.20
C PRO A 57 -9.21 -2.30 12.71
N GLY A 58 -9.61 -2.69 11.48
CA GLY A 58 -9.22 -3.96 10.87
C GLY A 58 -7.79 -3.99 10.33
N GLU A 59 -7.08 -2.86 10.33
CA GLU A 59 -5.72 -2.73 9.83
C GLU A 59 -4.70 -2.28 10.87
N VAL A 60 -5.17 -1.95 12.08
CA VAL A 60 -4.29 -1.54 13.20
C VAL A 60 -3.56 -2.76 13.75
N PHE A 61 -2.26 -2.65 13.89
CA PHE A 61 -1.39 -3.66 14.49
C PHE A 61 -0.13 -3.03 15.06
N SER A 62 0.59 -3.78 15.90
CA SER A 62 1.92 -3.43 16.40
C SER A 62 3.01 -4.20 15.64
N LEU A 63 4.21 -3.64 15.54
CA LEU A 63 5.31 -4.27 14.80
C LEU A 63 5.76 -5.59 15.42
N ASP A 64 5.62 -5.75 16.72
CA ASP A 64 5.95 -6.98 17.47
C ASP A 64 4.99 -8.15 17.17
N GLU A 65 3.84 -7.89 16.57
CA GLU A 65 2.93 -8.93 16.07
C GLU A 65 3.43 -9.59 14.76
N LEU A 66 4.42 -8.99 14.10
CA LEU A 66 4.99 -9.51 12.85
C LEU A 66 6.19 -10.42 13.14
N LYS A 67 6.16 -11.65 12.62
CA LYS A 67 7.29 -12.59 12.71
C LYS A 67 8.46 -12.22 11.79
N LEU A 68 8.16 -11.62 10.65
CA LEU A 68 9.12 -11.04 9.72
C LEU A 68 8.73 -9.59 9.47
N ILE A 69 9.60 -8.67 9.83
CA ILE A 69 9.36 -7.25 9.58
C ILE A 69 9.55 -6.99 8.08
N PRO A 70 8.53 -6.45 7.38
CA PRO A 70 8.68 -6.04 5.99
C PRO A 70 9.78 -4.99 5.79
N LYS A 71 10.27 -4.86 4.55
CA LYS A 71 11.23 -3.80 4.24
C LYS A 71 10.68 -2.41 4.62
N TYR A 72 9.39 -2.19 4.33
CA TYR A 72 8.67 -0.99 4.76
C TYR A 72 7.31 -1.36 5.35
N VAL A 73 6.98 -0.74 6.48
CA VAL A 73 5.62 -0.73 7.04
C VAL A 73 5.10 0.69 6.95
N ILE A 74 3.97 0.88 6.28
CA ILE A 74 3.39 2.19 6.02
C ILE A 74 1.99 2.22 6.59
N LYS A 75 1.73 3.18 7.48
CA LYS A 75 0.44 3.37 8.14
C LYS A 75 -0.09 4.75 7.79
N THR A 76 -1.18 4.80 7.02
CA THR A 76 -1.82 6.04 6.63
C THR A 76 -2.72 6.57 7.74
N GLU A 77 -2.82 7.89 7.87
CA GLU A 77 -3.65 8.58 8.86
C GLU A 77 -4.55 9.64 8.19
N GLY A 78 -4.92 9.40 6.95
CA GLY A 78 -5.78 10.29 6.18
C GLY A 78 -5.15 11.67 5.98
N GLU A 79 -5.83 12.71 6.41
CA GLU A 79 -5.39 14.10 6.31
C GLU A 79 -4.19 14.43 7.20
N ASN A 80 -3.88 13.59 8.16
CA ASN A 80 -2.72 13.73 9.03
C ASN A 80 -1.44 13.09 8.45
N GLY A 81 -1.49 12.62 7.20
CA GLY A 81 -0.35 11.94 6.57
C GLY A 81 -0.22 10.49 7.01
N GLY A 82 0.87 10.17 7.70
CA GLY A 82 1.09 8.83 8.21
C GLY A 82 2.51 8.60 8.71
N ILE A 83 2.82 7.31 8.89
CA ILE A 83 4.12 6.85 9.40
C ILE A 83 4.66 5.79 8.45
N VAL A 84 5.96 5.85 8.18
CA VAL A 84 6.70 4.79 7.51
C VAL A 84 7.80 4.26 8.42
N PHE A 85 7.95 2.96 8.50
CA PHE A 85 9.02 2.31 9.22
C PHE A 85 9.81 1.39 8.24
N PRO A 86 11.17 1.53 8.20
CA PRO A 86 11.95 2.62 8.78
C PRO A 86 11.72 3.94 8.06
N GLY A 87 11.86 5.06 8.77
CA GLY A 87 11.78 6.40 8.16
C GLY A 87 11.20 7.47 9.10
N GLY A 88 9.95 7.37 9.51
CA GLY A 88 9.31 8.35 10.39
C GLY A 88 7.96 8.84 9.86
N ARG A 89 7.54 10.02 10.28
CA ARG A 89 6.29 10.62 9.82
C ARG A 89 6.45 11.29 8.46
N TYR A 90 5.36 11.27 7.69
CA TYR A 90 5.19 12.09 6.50
C TYR A 90 3.86 12.85 6.59
N GLU A 91 3.81 14.02 5.99
CA GLU A 91 2.62 14.85 5.95
C GLU A 91 1.77 14.54 4.71
N ALA A 92 0.45 14.68 4.85
CA ALA A 92 -0.43 14.62 3.70
C ALA A 92 -0.20 15.83 2.76
N ILE A 93 -0.66 15.72 1.53
CA ILE A 93 -0.78 16.87 0.65
C ILE A 93 -2.08 17.58 1.00
N GLU A 94 -2.03 18.89 1.22
CA GLU A 94 -3.24 19.69 1.44
C GLU A 94 -4.22 19.53 0.27
N ASN A 95 -5.47 19.28 0.60
CA ASN A 95 -6.55 19.29 -0.37
C ASN A 95 -6.92 20.75 -0.68
N ILE A 96 -6.55 21.20 -1.87
CA ILE A 96 -6.94 22.53 -2.37
C ILE A 96 -8.42 22.53 -2.80
N ASN A 97 -8.96 21.36 -3.16
CA ASN A 97 -10.34 21.16 -3.55
C ASN A 97 -11.12 20.43 -2.46
N ASN A 98 -12.43 20.62 -2.43
CA ASN A 98 -13.29 19.91 -1.49
C ASN A 98 -13.17 18.39 -1.70
N LYS A 99 -12.89 17.69 -0.62
CA LYS A 99 -12.94 16.23 -0.59
C LYS A 99 -14.37 15.76 -0.90
N VAL A 100 -14.51 14.95 -1.94
CA VAL A 100 -15.79 14.44 -2.42
C VAL A 100 -16.07 13.06 -1.84
N ASP A 101 -15.09 12.16 -1.91
CA ASP A 101 -15.20 10.78 -1.45
C ASP A 101 -13.84 10.28 -0.97
N SER A 102 -13.83 9.36 -0.01
CA SER A 102 -12.62 8.69 0.47
C SER A 102 -12.48 7.25 -0.02
N TYR A 103 -13.49 6.74 -0.75
CA TYR A 103 -13.48 5.37 -1.22
C TYR A 103 -12.37 5.16 -2.26
N GLY A 104 -11.52 4.17 -2.03
CA GLY A 104 -10.38 3.84 -2.90
C GLY A 104 -9.12 4.69 -2.72
N CYS A 105 -9.13 5.71 -1.84
CA CYS A 105 -7.93 6.52 -1.59
C CYS A 105 -6.76 5.70 -1.04
N GLY A 106 -7.04 4.74 -0.15
CA GLY A 106 -6.04 3.83 0.39
C GLY A 106 -5.45 2.91 -0.68
N ASP A 107 -6.30 2.39 -1.56
CA ASP A 107 -5.86 1.53 -2.67
C ASP A 107 -5.01 2.31 -3.68
N SER A 108 -5.41 3.56 -3.99
CA SER A 108 -4.66 4.46 -4.86
C SER A 108 -3.30 4.82 -4.27
N PHE A 109 -3.25 5.08 -2.95
CA PHE A 109 -2.01 5.29 -2.23
C PHE A 109 -1.11 4.05 -2.29
N ALA A 110 -1.66 2.87 -1.99
CA ALA A 110 -0.91 1.61 -2.04
C ALA A 110 -0.38 1.29 -3.45
N ALA A 111 -1.15 1.60 -4.49
CA ALA A 111 -0.70 1.48 -5.87
C ALA A 111 0.51 2.39 -6.17
N GLY A 112 0.52 3.62 -5.64
CA GLY A 112 1.65 4.53 -5.75
C GLY A 112 2.92 4.00 -5.08
N ILE A 113 2.79 3.44 -3.88
CA ILE A 113 3.91 2.78 -3.19
C ILE A 113 4.44 1.60 -4.01
N LEU A 114 3.55 0.71 -4.45
CA LEU A 114 3.93 -0.45 -5.24
C LEU A 114 4.67 -0.04 -6.51
N TYR A 115 4.15 0.94 -7.23
CA TYR A 115 4.77 1.45 -8.46
C TYR A 115 6.18 1.99 -8.19
N GLY A 116 6.32 2.86 -7.21
CA GLY A 116 7.62 3.46 -6.88
C GLY A 116 8.66 2.40 -6.49
N LEU A 117 8.31 1.49 -5.58
CA LEU A 117 9.21 0.42 -5.15
C LEU A 117 9.58 -0.52 -6.30
N SER A 118 8.62 -0.86 -7.18
CA SER A 118 8.86 -1.71 -8.35
C SER A 118 9.74 -1.03 -9.40
N SER A 119 9.70 0.29 -9.44
CA SER A 119 10.53 1.13 -10.31
C SER A 119 11.91 1.46 -9.69
N ASN A 120 12.26 0.85 -8.56
CA ASN A 120 13.50 1.08 -7.78
C ASN A 120 13.63 2.50 -7.22
N TRP A 121 12.52 3.20 -7.01
CA TRP A 121 12.54 4.49 -6.33
C TRP A 121 12.81 4.28 -4.84
N ASN A 122 13.35 5.29 -4.18
CA ASN A 122 13.43 5.30 -2.73
C ASN A 122 12.04 5.45 -2.10
N ILE A 123 11.95 5.23 -0.79
CA ILE A 123 10.66 5.23 -0.10
C ILE A 123 10.03 6.63 -0.07
N GLU A 124 10.82 7.68 -0.01
CA GLU A 124 10.32 9.06 0.01
C GLU A 124 9.68 9.44 -1.33
N GLU A 125 10.33 9.12 -2.44
CA GLU A 125 9.78 9.30 -3.79
C GLU A 125 8.49 8.50 -3.97
N SER A 126 8.47 7.26 -3.50
CA SER A 126 7.29 6.39 -3.56
C SER A 126 6.12 6.95 -2.75
N ILE A 127 6.37 7.48 -1.53
CA ILE A 127 5.37 8.15 -0.70
C ILE A 127 4.85 9.41 -1.37
N ASN A 128 5.71 10.20 -2.00
CA ASN A 128 5.29 11.42 -2.69
C ASN A 128 4.32 11.11 -3.84
N LEU A 129 4.59 10.10 -4.66
CA LEU A 129 3.64 9.63 -5.66
C LEU A 129 2.34 9.13 -5.03
N ALA A 130 2.44 8.29 -4.01
CA ALA A 130 1.29 7.71 -3.32
C ALA A 130 0.35 8.78 -2.75
N LYS A 131 0.90 9.82 -2.15
CA LYS A 131 0.15 10.99 -1.64
C LYS A 131 -0.64 11.69 -2.75
N ILE A 132 -0.01 11.90 -3.91
CA ILE A 132 -0.66 12.51 -5.08
C ILE A 132 -1.83 11.65 -5.56
N LEU A 133 -1.62 10.34 -5.70
CA LEU A 133 -2.67 9.42 -6.16
C LEU A 133 -3.82 9.30 -5.17
N GLY A 134 -3.53 9.19 -3.88
CA GLY A 134 -4.55 9.15 -2.82
C GLY A 134 -5.37 10.45 -2.78
N ARG A 135 -4.72 11.62 -2.88
CA ARG A 135 -5.42 12.91 -2.96
C ARG A 135 -6.29 13.01 -4.20
N ASN A 136 -5.76 12.69 -5.38
CA ASN A 136 -6.52 12.77 -6.62
C ASN A 136 -7.76 11.86 -6.60
N CYS A 137 -7.66 10.69 -5.95
CA CYS A 137 -8.81 9.81 -5.73
C CYS A 137 -9.90 10.48 -4.89
N SER A 138 -9.55 11.29 -3.89
CA SER A 138 -10.52 11.95 -3.01
C SER A 138 -11.31 13.09 -3.67
N GLU A 139 -10.86 13.60 -4.82
CA GLU A 139 -11.46 14.75 -5.51
C GLU A 139 -12.69 14.39 -6.37
N HIS A 140 -13.07 13.11 -6.46
CA HIS A 140 -14.21 12.67 -7.26
C HIS A 140 -14.92 11.48 -6.62
N PHE A 141 -16.11 11.15 -7.12
CA PHE A 141 -16.91 10.05 -6.60
C PHE A 141 -16.36 8.70 -7.11
N GLY A 142 -16.11 7.78 -6.19
CA GLY A 142 -15.57 6.46 -6.49
C GLY A 142 -14.07 6.46 -6.83
N PRO A 143 -13.46 5.28 -6.98
CA PRO A 143 -12.01 5.14 -7.13
C PRO A 143 -11.49 5.56 -8.51
N TYR A 144 -12.36 5.74 -9.49
CA TYR A 144 -11.97 6.04 -10.87
C TYR A 144 -12.71 7.27 -11.40
N LYS A 145 -11.97 8.24 -11.88
CA LYS A 145 -12.52 9.38 -12.62
C LYS A 145 -12.99 8.88 -13.99
N ASN A 146 -14.29 8.97 -14.27
CA ASN A 146 -14.95 8.56 -15.52
C ASN A 146 -14.02 8.52 -16.74
N GLY A 147 -13.32 7.42 -16.96
CA GLY A 147 -12.68 6.99 -18.21
C GLY A 147 -11.74 7.96 -18.95
N LYS A 148 -11.36 9.09 -18.35
CA LYS A 148 -10.44 10.05 -18.99
C LYS A 148 -9.12 10.10 -18.23
N ASN A 149 -8.13 9.49 -18.88
CA ASN A 149 -6.68 9.56 -18.67
C ASN A 149 -6.18 10.14 -17.35
N ILE A 150 -5.67 9.22 -16.51
CA ILE A 150 -4.84 9.50 -15.32
C ILE A 150 -3.34 9.40 -15.69
N ILE A 151 -2.98 9.82 -16.89
CA ILE A 151 -1.56 9.94 -17.27
C ILE A 151 -1.40 11.21 -18.09
#